data_d29e5484434bc2658f34f96d58412f94
#
_entry.id   d29e5484434bc2658f34f96d58412f94
#
_cell.length_a   1.000
_cell.length_b   1.000
_cell.length_c   1.000
_cell.angle_alpha   90.00
_cell.angle_beta   90.00
_cell.angle_gamma   90.00
#
_symmetry.space_group_name_H-M   'P 1'
#
loop_
_entity.id
_entity.type
_entity.pdbx_description
1 polymer ?
#
loop_
_entity_poly.entity_id
_entity_poly.type
_entity_poly.pdbx_seq_one_letter_code
_entity_poly.pdbx_strand_id
1 'polypeptide(L)'
;FDHPPLTTWVQSIILYFSDNKYFQIKVLPSISLGFVLIIMIIWQQYISKRLDYNQSLKSVILFLAVPIYAIFFCISFPDFLLITLLFASSFCLFLYFDRGNNRIKRLYYWYFAVFLFSLALLTKYNAILFGAGVLAYILYKKKDIGGPSYGHIIASTIMIFIIQTPVLFWNVNNDFVSFSFHLNERLDQSNGVLLILKNAFGFLLGVLFAFSPIFILNLRSNNFFKNY
;
A
#
# COMPACT_ATOMS: atom_id res chain seq x y z
N PHE A 1 -5.21 0.97 21.32
CA PHE A 1 -5.23 1.45 19.93
C PHE A 1 -4.89 0.29 19.01
N ASP A 2 -5.88 -0.21 18.26
CA ASP A 2 -5.73 -1.32 17.31
C ASP A 2 -4.94 -0.91 16.03
N HIS A 3 -4.95 0.38 15.69
CA HIS A 3 -4.27 0.90 14.49
C HIS A 3 -3.38 2.11 14.79
N PRO A 4 -2.26 2.27 14.06
CA PRO A 4 -1.44 3.47 14.11
C PRO A 4 -2.23 4.74 13.73
N PRO A 5 -1.80 5.93 14.17
CA PRO A 5 -2.66 7.11 14.27
C PRO A 5 -2.84 7.93 12.99
N LEU A 6 -2.11 7.67 11.90
CA LEU A 6 -2.08 8.58 10.74
C LEU A 6 -3.47 8.82 10.13
N THR A 7 -4.27 7.77 9.98
CA THR A 7 -5.63 7.91 9.42
C THR A 7 -6.48 8.83 10.29
N THR A 8 -6.40 8.67 11.61
CA THR A 8 -7.12 9.50 12.58
C THR A 8 -6.64 10.95 12.55
N TRP A 9 -5.32 11.17 12.43
CA TRP A 9 -4.75 12.52 12.31
C TRP A 9 -5.23 13.22 11.04
N VAL A 10 -5.22 12.54 9.90
CA VAL A 10 -5.71 13.12 8.65
C VAL A 10 -7.21 13.36 8.70
N GLN A 11 -7.98 12.48 9.33
CA GLN A 11 -9.41 12.67 9.52
C GLN A 11 -9.71 13.87 10.43
N SER A 12 -8.94 14.08 11.51
CA SER A 12 -9.14 15.23 12.40
C SER A 12 -8.88 16.57 11.71
N ILE A 13 -8.03 16.64 10.69
CA ILE A 13 -7.87 17.83 9.87
C ILE A 13 -9.18 18.14 9.11
N ILE A 14 -9.84 17.11 8.56
CA ILE A 14 -11.11 17.29 7.84
C ILE A 14 -12.23 17.70 8.80
N LEU A 15 -12.24 17.17 10.03
CA LEU A 15 -13.17 17.57 11.08
C LEU A 15 -13.10 19.07 11.37
N TYR A 16 -11.93 19.66 11.31
CA TYR A 16 -11.75 21.09 11.52
C TYR A 16 -12.46 21.95 10.46
N PHE A 17 -12.61 21.45 9.23
CA PHE A 17 -13.23 22.19 8.12
C PHE A 17 -14.72 21.93 7.94
N SER A 18 -15.29 20.90 8.54
CA SER A 18 -16.71 20.55 8.35
C SER A 18 -17.26 19.70 9.48
N ASP A 19 -18.39 20.11 10.04
CA ASP A 19 -19.15 19.33 11.04
C ASP A 19 -20.02 18.25 10.39
N ASN A 20 -20.10 18.20 9.06
CA ASN A 20 -20.91 17.23 8.36
C ASN A 20 -20.23 15.85 8.35
N LYS A 21 -20.76 14.91 9.12
CA LYS A 21 -20.24 13.53 9.26
C LYS A 21 -20.13 12.78 7.94
N TYR A 22 -21.08 12.98 7.02
CA TYR A 22 -21.04 12.36 5.69
C TYR A 22 -19.88 12.86 4.85
N PHE A 23 -19.64 14.17 4.91
CA PHE A 23 -18.50 14.78 4.25
C PHE A 23 -17.17 14.20 4.77
N GLN A 24 -17.03 14.12 6.09
CA GLN A 24 -15.83 13.59 6.75
C GLN A 24 -15.54 12.13 6.34
N ILE A 25 -16.58 11.28 6.27
CA ILE A 25 -16.41 9.86 5.92
C ILE A 25 -16.09 9.67 4.44
N LYS A 26 -16.58 10.51 3.55
CA LYS A 26 -16.51 10.31 2.09
C LYS A 26 -15.36 11.07 1.41
N VAL A 27 -14.99 12.24 1.91
CA VAL A 27 -14.02 13.12 1.24
C VAL A 27 -12.65 12.49 1.14
N LEU A 28 -12.12 12.01 2.25
CA LEU A 28 -10.76 11.48 2.28
C LEU A 28 -10.57 10.22 1.43
N PRO A 29 -11.45 9.20 1.51
CA PRO A 29 -11.40 8.06 0.60
C PRO A 29 -11.54 8.46 -0.88
N SER A 30 -12.41 9.43 -1.21
CA SER A 30 -12.61 9.89 -2.58
C SER A 30 -11.38 10.61 -3.14
N ILE A 31 -10.74 11.47 -2.35
CA ILE A 31 -9.47 12.12 -2.72
C ILE A 31 -8.39 11.06 -2.92
N SER A 32 -8.28 10.09 -2.02
CA SER A 32 -7.32 9.00 -2.10
C SER A 32 -7.50 8.16 -3.35
N LEU A 33 -8.75 7.83 -3.70
CA LEU A 33 -9.07 7.15 -4.95
C LEU A 33 -8.60 7.97 -6.16
N GLY A 34 -8.91 9.27 -6.19
CA GLY A 34 -8.46 10.18 -7.25
C GLY A 34 -6.93 10.15 -7.42
N PHE A 35 -6.17 10.19 -6.33
CA PHE A 35 -4.70 10.08 -6.37
C PHE A 35 -4.23 8.74 -6.95
N VAL A 36 -4.83 7.63 -6.54
CA VAL A 36 -4.47 6.30 -7.08
C VAL A 36 -4.71 6.24 -8.58
N LEU A 37 -5.88 6.72 -9.05
CA LEU A 37 -6.21 6.73 -10.47
C LEU A 37 -5.26 7.62 -11.29
N ILE A 38 -4.89 8.78 -10.77
CA ILE A 38 -3.90 9.68 -11.41
C ILE A 38 -2.54 8.98 -11.50
N ILE A 39 -2.06 8.36 -10.41
CA ILE A 39 -0.79 7.64 -10.43
C ILE A 39 -0.83 6.48 -11.43
N MET A 40 -1.94 5.75 -11.52
CA MET A 40 -2.10 4.67 -12.51
C MET A 40 -1.95 5.18 -13.95
N ILE A 41 -2.60 6.29 -14.27
CA ILE A 41 -2.53 6.90 -15.60
C ILE A 41 -1.10 7.36 -15.91
N ILE A 42 -0.44 8.04 -14.97
CA ILE A 42 0.95 8.50 -15.13
C ILE A 42 1.89 7.30 -15.30
N TRP A 43 1.74 6.27 -14.50
CA TRP A 43 2.56 5.05 -14.57
C TRP A 43 2.43 4.36 -15.91
N GLN A 44 1.20 4.23 -16.40
CA GLN A 44 0.97 3.64 -17.69
C GLN A 44 1.55 4.47 -18.85
N GLN A 45 1.38 5.79 -18.82
CA GLN A 45 2.00 6.69 -19.81
C GLN A 45 3.52 6.57 -19.81
N TYR A 46 4.11 6.42 -18.63
CA TYR A 46 5.55 6.24 -18.48
C TYR A 46 6.03 4.94 -19.13
N ILE A 47 5.31 3.83 -18.94
CA ILE A 47 5.67 2.52 -19.51
C ILE A 47 5.47 2.53 -21.03
N SER A 48 4.33 2.99 -21.54
CA SER A 48 4.00 2.99 -22.96
C SER A 48 4.73 4.09 -23.75
N LYS A 49 5.40 5.03 -23.07
CA LYS A 49 6.04 6.23 -23.63
C LYS A 49 5.11 7.13 -24.45
N ARG A 50 3.82 6.92 -24.35
CA ARG A 50 2.78 7.70 -25.02
C ARG A 50 1.46 7.59 -24.26
N LEU A 51 0.61 8.59 -24.45
CA LEU A 51 -0.75 8.55 -23.93
C LEU A 51 -1.60 7.61 -24.81
N ASP A 52 -1.92 6.44 -24.27
CA ASP A 52 -2.90 5.52 -24.84
C ASP A 52 -4.15 5.52 -23.96
N TYR A 53 -5.17 6.28 -24.40
CA TYR A 53 -6.43 6.41 -23.66
C TYR A 53 -7.12 5.06 -23.46
N ASN A 54 -7.07 4.16 -24.44
CA ASN A 54 -7.74 2.87 -24.36
C ASN A 54 -7.09 1.98 -23.31
N GLN A 55 -5.77 1.95 -23.24
CA GLN A 55 -5.05 1.18 -22.23
C GLN A 55 -5.20 1.82 -20.84
N SER A 56 -5.15 3.14 -20.73
CA SER A 56 -5.38 3.86 -19.47
C SER A 56 -6.78 3.59 -18.94
N LEU A 57 -7.79 3.67 -19.80
CA LEU A 57 -9.18 3.38 -19.43
C LEU A 57 -9.36 1.92 -18.99
N LYS A 58 -8.78 0.96 -19.72
CA LYS A 58 -8.82 -0.46 -19.33
C LYS A 58 -8.19 -0.69 -17.96
N SER A 59 -7.04 -0.08 -17.67
CA SER A 59 -6.38 -0.20 -16.37
C SER A 59 -7.25 0.35 -15.24
N VAL A 60 -7.86 1.52 -15.44
CA VAL A 60 -8.78 2.13 -14.48
C VAL A 60 -10.02 1.27 -14.26
N ILE A 61 -10.64 0.77 -15.34
CA ILE A 61 -11.80 -0.12 -15.25
C ILE A 61 -11.43 -1.40 -14.49
N LEU A 62 -10.29 -2.03 -14.81
CA LEU A 62 -9.83 -3.23 -14.12
C LEU A 62 -9.61 -2.98 -12.63
N PHE A 63 -9.02 -1.86 -12.26
CA PHE A 63 -8.82 -1.49 -10.86
C PHE A 63 -10.16 -1.30 -10.13
N LEU A 64 -11.08 -0.54 -10.72
CA LEU A 64 -12.40 -0.28 -10.12
C LEU A 64 -13.30 -1.52 -10.11
N ALA A 65 -13.09 -2.46 -11.01
CA ALA A 65 -13.81 -3.73 -11.06
C ALA A 65 -13.38 -4.73 -9.96
N VAL A 66 -12.32 -4.43 -9.21
CA VAL A 66 -11.93 -5.23 -8.04
C VAL A 66 -12.80 -4.83 -6.84
N PRO A 67 -13.73 -5.69 -6.36
CA PRO A 67 -14.74 -5.30 -5.37
C PRO A 67 -14.14 -4.81 -4.06
N ILE A 68 -13.00 -5.39 -3.65
CA ILE A 68 -12.34 -5.03 -2.38
C ILE A 68 -11.82 -3.58 -2.39
N TYR A 69 -11.34 -3.08 -3.53
CA TYR A 69 -10.91 -1.68 -3.64
C TYR A 69 -12.12 -0.74 -3.61
N ALA A 70 -13.20 -1.09 -4.31
CA ALA A 70 -14.44 -0.31 -4.26
C ALA A 70 -14.95 -0.16 -2.81
N ILE A 71 -14.93 -1.23 -2.01
CA ILE A 71 -15.31 -1.19 -0.60
C ILE A 71 -14.38 -0.26 0.19
N PHE A 72 -13.06 -0.43 0.09
CA PHE A 72 -12.11 0.37 0.87
C PHE A 72 -12.14 1.87 0.53
N PHE A 73 -12.42 2.23 -0.72
CA PHE A 73 -12.56 3.63 -1.10
C PHE A 73 -13.97 4.20 -0.89
N CYS A 74 -14.96 3.36 -0.60
CA CYS A 74 -16.30 3.82 -0.20
C CYS A 74 -16.46 4.06 1.29
N ILE A 75 -15.63 3.43 2.12
CA ILE A 75 -15.73 3.45 3.59
C ILE A 75 -14.43 4.01 4.16
N SER A 76 -14.54 4.82 5.21
CA SER A 76 -13.38 5.45 5.87
C SER A 76 -12.61 4.49 6.77
N PHE A 77 -12.16 3.37 6.20
CA PHE A 77 -11.22 2.45 6.86
C PHE A 77 -9.76 2.89 6.64
N PRO A 78 -8.82 2.57 7.52
CA PRO A 78 -7.40 2.87 7.33
C PRO A 78 -6.82 2.34 6.02
N ASP A 79 -7.44 1.31 5.44
CA ASP A 79 -6.97 0.62 4.25
C ASP A 79 -6.93 1.49 2.99
N PHE A 80 -7.84 2.48 2.83
CA PHE A 80 -7.79 3.37 1.68
C PHE A 80 -6.51 4.19 1.64
N LEU A 81 -6.09 4.72 2.80
CA LEU A 81 -4.86 5.51 2.91
C LEU A 81 -3.63 4.61 2.77
N LEU A 82 -3.67 3.42 3.37
CA LEU A 82 -2.63 2.39 3.22
C LEU A 82 -2.39 2.06 1.73
N ILE A 83 -3.47 1.73 0.99
CA ILE A 83 -3.39 1.39 -0.44
C ILE A 83 -2.79 2.55 -1.23
N THR A 84 -3.27 3.76 -0.99
CA THR A 84 -2.80 4.98 -1.68
C THR A 84 -1.30 5.19 -1.47
N LEU A 85 -0.83 5.12 -0.22
CA LEU A 85 0.57 5.34 0.12
C LEU A 85 1.48 4.22 -0.42
N LEU A 86 1.06 2.95 -0.32
CA LEU A 86 1.83 1.83 -0.86
C LEU A 86 1.86 1.84 -2.39
N PHE A 87 0.76 2.24 -3.03
CA PHE A 87 0.72 2.36 -4.48
C PHE A 87 1.64 3.47 -4.99
N ALA A 88 1.62 4.64 -4.35
CA ALA A 88 2.54 5.74 -4.64
C ALA A 88 4.00 5.35 -4.37
N SER A 89 4.27 4.66 -3.26
CA SER A 89 5.60 4.13 -2.94
C SER A 89 6.08 3.15 -4.02
N SER A 90 5.21 2.24 -4.47
CA SER A 90 5.51 1.28 -5.54
C SER A 90 5.89 1.98 -6.85
N PHE A 91 5.17 3.03 -7.22
CA PHE A 91 5.49 3.83 -8.40
C PHE A 91 6.86 4.51 -8.27
N CYS A 92 7.16 5.09 -7.12
CA CYS A 92 8.47 5.69 -6.86
C CYS A 92 9.61 4.65 -6.91
N LEU A 93 9.39 3.45 -6.36
CA LEU A 93 10.34 2.34 -6.48
C LEU A 93 10.55 1.90 -7.92
N PHE A 94 9.48 1.85 -8.71
CA PHE A 94 9.57 1.57 -10.15
C PHE A 94 10.45 2.59 -10.85
N LEU A 95 10.26 3.90 -10.60
CA LEU A 95 11.09 4.98 -11.15
C LEU A 95 12.54 4.93 -10.64
N TYR A 96 12.76 4.46 -9.40
CA TYR A 96 14.09 4.23 -8.87
C TYR A 96 14.84 3.13 -9.63
N PHE A 97 14.18 2.00 -9.91
CA PHE A 97 14.78 0.88 -10.62
C PHE A 97 14.91 1.10 -12.12
N ASP A 98 14.22 2.08 -12.68
CA ASP A 98 14.37 2.43 -14.08
C ASP A 98 15.75 3.07 -14.35
N ARG A 99 16.55 2.37 -15.16
CA ARG A 99 17.91 2.79 -15.53
C ARG A 99 17.95 4.01 -16.46
N GLY A 100 16.83 4.37 -17.08
CA GLY A 100 16.69 5.58 -17.89
C GLY A 100 16.83 6.87 -17.08
N ASN A 101 16.62 6.81 -15.77
CA ASN A 101 16.77 7.95 -14.87
C ASN A 101 18.24 8.14 -14.43
N ASN A 102 18.68 9.39 -14.31
CA ASN A 102 20.01 9.68 -13.78
C ASN A 102 20.09 9.33 -12.26
N ARG A 103 21.30 9.12 -11.75
CA ARG A 103 21.54 8.66 -10.38
C ARG A 103 20.89 9.56 -9.31
N ILE A 104 20.93 10.88 -9.50
CA ILE A 104 20.38 11.85 -8.53
C ILE A 104 18.86 11.70 -8.47
N LYS A 105 18.18 11.69 -9.63
CA LYS A 105 16.71 11.50 -9.69
C LYS A 105 16.29 10.17 -9.09
N ARG A 106 17.04 9.10 -9.32
CA ARG A 106 16.79 7.79 -8.72
C ARG A 106 16.84 7.85 -7.19
N LEU A 107 17.81 8.54 -6.60
CA LEU A 107 17.89 8.68 -5.14
C LEU A 107 16.69 9.46 -4.56
N TYR A 108 16.21 10.50 -5.25
CA TYR A 108 14.98 11.18 -4.84
C TYR A 108 13.79 10.22 -4.81
N TYR A 109 13.61 9.41 -5.85
CA TYR A 109 12.52 8.42 -5.89
C TYR A 109 12.67 7.37 -4.79
N TRP A 110 13.89 6.93 -4.48
CA TRP A 110 14.16 6.01 -3.38
C TRP A 110 13.70 6.59 -2.04
N TYR A 111 14.20 7.76 -1.66
CA TYR A 111 13.86 8.36 -0.38
C TYR A 111 12.38 8.75 -0.29
N PHE A 112 11.79 9.20 -1.39
CA PHE A 112 10.36 9.50 -1.41
C PHE A 112 9.52 8.23 -1.27
N ALA A 113 9.91 7.12 -1.89
CA ALA A 113 9.26 5.82 -1.68
C ALA A 113 9.33 5.37 -0.22
N VAL A 114 10.51 5.48 0.41
CA VAL A 114 10.69 5.14 1.83
C VAL A 114 9.86 6.05 2.73
N PHE A 115 9.77 7.34 2.43
CA PHE A 115 8.91 8.28 3.15
C PHE A 115 7.44 7.86 3.09
N LEU A 116 6.92 7.59 1.90
CA LEU A 116 5.53 7.12 1.70
C LEU A 116 5.28 5.78 2.39
N PHE A 117 6.22 4.85 2.31
CA PHE A 117 6.16 3.58 3.04
C PHE A 117 6.13 3.80 4.57
N SER A 118 6.92 4.72 5.07
CA SER A 118 6.92 5.06 6.51
C SER A 118 5.58 5.64 6.96
N LEU A 119 4.95 6.47 6.14
CA LEU A 119 3.59 6.95 6.39
C LEU A 119 2.56 5.80 6.31
N ALA A 120 2.75 4.84 5.39
CA ALA A 120 1.89 3.67 5.32
C ALA A 120 1.96 2.82 6.60
N LEU A 121 3.13 2.66 7.21
CA LEU A 121 3.30 2.02 8.52
C LEU A 121 2.55 2.77 9.64
N LEU A 122 2.41 4.10 9.54
CA LEU A 122 1.58 4.91 10.45
C LEU A 122 0.08 4.79 10.18
N THR A 123 -0.35 4.11 9.13
CA THR A 123 -1.77 3.78 8.91
C THR A 123 -2.11 2.39 9.42
N LYS A 124 -1.23 1.41 9.13
CA LYS A 124 -1.46 0.00 9.49
C LYS A 124 -0.15 -0.77 9.53
N TYR A 125 0.07 -1.54 10.59
CA TYR A 125 1.30 -2.34 10.77
C TYR A 125 1.52 -3.36 9.65
N ASN A 126 0.45 -3.84 8.99
CA ASN A 126 0.55 -4.76 7.86
C ASN A 126 1.37 -4.21 6.68
N ALA A 127 1.61 -2.90 6.59
CA ALA A 127 2.51 -2.31 5.61
C ALA A 127 3.93 -2.90 5.67
N ILE A 128 4.34 -3.47 6.82
CA ILE A 128 5.66 -4.09 6.98
C ILE A 128 5.88 -5.23 5.97
N LEU A 129 4.80 -5.94 5.57
CA LEU A 129 4.86 -7.01 4.57
C LEU A 129 5.31 -6.48 3.20
N PHE A 130 4.86 -5.27 2.83
CA PHE A 130 5.34 -4.60 1.62
C PHE A 130 6.85 -4.32 1.71
N GLY A 131 7.31 -3.77 2.83
CA GLY A 131 8.73 -3.51 3.07
C GLY A 131 9.58 -4.78 3.00
N ALA A 132 9.09 -5.87 3.60
CA ALA A 132 9.74 -7.18 3.52
C ALA A 132 9.81 -7.69 2.06
N GLY A 133 8.74 -7.54 1.29
CA GLY A 133 8.71 -7.89 -0.14
C GLY A 133 9.72 -7.08 -0.96
N VAL A 134 9.81 -5.77 -0.74
CA VAL A 134 10.79 -4.88 -1.39
C VAL A 134 12.21 -5.30 -1.03
N LEU A 135 12.48 -5.58 0.25
CA LEU A 135 13.80 -6.03 0.72
C LEU A 135 14.17 -7.37 0.07
N ALA A 136 13.26 -8.35 0.05
CA ALA A 136 13.47 -9.63 -0.60
C ALA A 136 13.78 -9.46 -2.10
N TYR A 137 13.06 -8.58 -2.80
CA TYR A 137 13.31 -8.26 -4.20
C TYR A 137 14.70 -7.66 -4.42
N ILE A 138 15.12 -6.71 -3.58
CA ILE A 138 16.46 -6.11 -3.63
C ILE A 138 17.54 -7.17 -3.42
N LEU A 139 17.37 -8.04 -2.43
CA LEU A 139 18.34 -9.09 -2.12
C LEU A 139 18.45 -10.12 -3.28
N TYR A 140 17.30 -10.51 -3.83
CA TYR A 140 17.24 -11.45 -4.96
C TYR A 140 17.87 -10.89 -6.23
N LYS A 141 17.58 -9.62 -6.56
CA LYS A 141 18.00 -8.96 -7.81
C LYS A 141 19.23 -8.07 -7.65
N LYS A 142 19.94 -8.11 -6.54
CA LYS A 142 21.03 -7.18 -6.18
C LYS A 142 22.08 -6.98 -7.29
N LYS A 143 22.43 -8.01 -8.02
CA LYS A 143 23.41 -7.94 -9.11
C LYS A 143 22.86 -7.25 -10.37
N ASP A 144 21.57 -7.42 -10.64
CA ASP A 144 20.96 -7.03 -11.93
C ASP A 144 20.41 -5.61 -11.92
N ILE A 145 19.87 -5.14 -10.80
CA ILE A 145 19.08 -3.89 -10.75
C ILE A 145 19.83 -2.68 -10.17
N GLY A 146 21.06 -2.86 -9.68
CA GLY A 146 21.80 -1.75 -9.06
C GLY A 146 21.04 -1.15 -7.87
N GLY A 147 20.73 -1.99 -6.89
CA GLY A 147 20.03 -1.60 -5.67
C GLY A 147 20.73 -0.48 -4.89
N PRO A 148 20.09 0.07 -3.85
CA PRO A 148 20.67 1.11 -3.02
C PRO A 148 21.94 0.61 -2.31
N SER A 149 22.91 1.50 -2.12
CA SER A 149 24.08 1.18 -1.32
C SER A 149 23.70 0.94 0.15
N TYR A 150 24.53 0.25 0.89
CA TYR A 150 24.32 0.01 2.32
C TYR A 150 24.08 1.31 3.11
N GLY A 151 24.79 2.40 2.78
CA GLY A 151 24.56 3.70 3.40
C GLY A 151 23.15 4.25 3.17
N HIS A 152 22.58 4.07 1.97
CA HIS A 152 21.21 4.49 1.69
C HIS A 152 20.17 3.59 2.41
N ILE A 153 20.47 2.30 2.59
CA ILE A 153 19.61 1.40 3.37
C ILE A 153 19.58 1.83 4.84
N ILE A 154 20.77 2.09 5.43
CA ILE A 154 20.87 2.57 6.82
C ILE A 154 20.13 3.90 6.99
N ALA A 155 20.36 4.87 6.11
CA ALA A 155 19.67 6.16 6.15
C ALA A 155 18.14 6.01 6.02
N SER A 156 17.67 5.09 5.17
CA SER A 156 16.25 4.75 5.03
C SER A 156 15.69 4.16 6.32
N THR A 157 16.40 3.25 6.94
CA THR A 157 16.01 2.65 8.23
C THR A 157 15.90 3.71 9.32
N ILE A 158 16.87 4.61 9.42
CA ILE A 158 16.83 5.74 10.37
C ILE A 158 15.61 6.62 10.10
N MET A 159 15.33 6.96 8.83
CA MET A 159 14.16 7.75 8.45
C MET A 159 12.84 7.08 8.85
N ILE A 160 12.72 5.76 8.66
CA ILE A 160 11.54 4.99 9.11
C ILE A 160 11.39 5.12 10.62
N PHE A 161 12.45 4.89 11.41
CA PHE A 161 12.39 5.00 12.87
C PHE A 161 12.01 6.40 13.35
N ILE A 162 12.56 7.45 12.73
CA ILE A 162 12.21 8.85 13.06
C ILE A 162 10.72 9.08 12.83
N ILE A 163 10.15 8.63 11.71
CA ILE A 163 8.74 8.81 11.39
C ILE A 163 7.85 7.98 12.33
N GLN A 164 8.31 6.79 12.77
CA GLN A 164 7.59 5.94 13.72
C GLN A 164 7.73 6.40 15.19
N THR A 165 8.59 7.37 15.50
CA THR A 165 8.83 7.84 16.87
C THR A 165 7.56 8.12 17.68
N PRO A 166 6.50 8.77 17.13
CA PRO A 166 5.29 9.02 17.92
C PRO A 166 4.60 7.74 18.41
N VAL A 167 4.56 6.70 17.55
CA VAL A 167 3.96 5.40 17.88
C VAL A 167 4.83 4.64 18.86
N LEU A 168 6.15 4.65 18.67
CA LEU A 168 7.10 3.98 19.57
C LEU A 168 7.08 4.62 20.95
N PHE A 169 7.12 5.94 21.03
CA PHE A 169 7.07 6.68 22.29
C PHE A 169 5.77 6.43 23.04
N TRP A 170 4.64 6.43 22.32
CA TRP A 170 3.34 6.12 22.93
C TRP A 170 3.32 4.70 23.49
N ASN A 171 3.79 3.70 22.75
CA ASN A 171 3.82 2.31 23.20
C ASN A 171 4.73 2.11 24.42
N VAL A 172 5.89 2.75 24.45
CA VAL A 172 6.79 2.69 25.62
C VAL A 172 6.10 3.23 26.88
N ASN A 173 5.34 4.32 26.75
CA ASN A 173 4.64 4.92 27.88
C ASN A 173 3.34 4.19 28.27
N ASN A 174 2.88 3.21 27.48
CA ASN A 174 1.64 2.46 27.70
C ASN A 174 1.87 0.94 27.66
N ASP A 175 2.99 0.47 28.22
CA ASP A 175 3.30 -0.97 28.42
C ASP A 175 3.15 -1.82 27.16
N PHE A 176 3.44 -1.25 25.98
CA PHE A 176 3.35 -1.91 24.67
C PHE A 176 1.97 -2.53 24.37
N VAL A 177 0.89 -1.93 24.86
CA VAL A 177 -0.49 -2.44 24.72
C VAL A 177 -0.86 -2.73 23.28
N SER A 178 -0.44 -1.89 22.30
CA SER A 178 -0.74 -2.13 20.89
C SER A 178 -0.09 -3.41 20.37
N PHE A 179 1.14 -3.68 20.76
CA PHE A 179 1.86 -4.89 20.33
C PHE A 179 1.35 -6.14 21.04
N SER A 180 1.06 -6.06 22.34
CA SER A 180 0.52 -7.18 23.10
C SER A 180 -0.88 -7.58 22.60
N PHE A 181 -1.73 -6.62 22.23
CA PHE A 181 -3.02 -6.89 21.59
C PHE A 181 -2.87 -7.70 20.29
N HIS A 182 -1.95 -7.29 19.41
CA HIS A 182 -1.74 -8.00 18.15
C HIS A 182 -1.12 -9.39 18.33
N LEU A 183 -0.24 -9.58 19.32
CA LEU A 183 0.46 -10.83 19.55
C LEU A 183 -0.36 -11.83 20.39
N ASN A 184 -1.09 -11.37 21.40
CA ASN A 184 -1.76 -12.25 22.33
C ASN A 184 -3.24 -12.42 21.98
N GLU A 185 -4.01 -11.34 21.90
CA GLU A 185 -5.47 -11.45 21.76
C GLU A 185 -5.92 -11.95 20.39
N ARG A 186 -5.19 -11.64 19.30
CA ARG A 186 -5.52 -12.17 17.99
C ARG A 186 -5.08 -13.61 17.76
N LEU A 187 -4.03 -14.08 18.45
CA LEU A 187 -3.54 -15.45 18.30
C LEU A 187 -4.27 -16.44 19.22
N ASP A 188 -4.70 -16.02 20.41
CA ASP A 188 -5.42 -16.89 21.36
C ASP A 188 -6.83 -17.29 20.89
N GLN A 189 -7.44 -16.55 19.97
CA GLN A 189 -8.73 -16.91 19.37
C GLN A 189 -8.65 -18.08 18.37
N SER A 190 -7.47 -18.64 18.11
CA SER A 190 -7.24 -19.61 17.02
C SER A 190 -7.24 -21.10 17.43
N ASN A 191 -7.72 -21.46 18.65
CA ASN A 191 -7.53 -22.78 19.23
C ASN A 191 -8.59 -23.84 18.84
N GLY A 192 -8.90 -24.02 17.55
CA GLY A 192 -9.73 -25.12 17.08
C GLY A 192 -9.56 -25.41 15.59
N VAL A 193 -9.44 -26.66 15.19
CA VAL A 193 -9.32 -27.10 13.79
C VAL A 193 -10.45 -26.51 12.94
N LEU A 194 -11.67 -26.44 13.47
CA LEU A 194 -12.83 -25.86 12.79
C LEU A 194 -12.66 -24.37 12.54
N LEU A 195 -12.03 -23.63 13.46
CA LEU A 195 -11.76 -22.20 13.31
C LEU A 195 -10.65 -21.96 12.29
N ILE A 196 -9.62 -22.80 12.25
CA ILE A 196 -8.56 -22.75 11.24
C ILE A 196 -9.15 -22.97 9.84
N LEU A 197 -10.04 -23.97 9.68
CA LEU A 197 -10.71 -24.24 8.41
C LEU A 197 -11.63 -23.07 8.00
N LYS A 198 -12.38 -22.50 8.92
CA LYS A 198 -13.23 -21.32 8.68
C LYS A 198 -12.38 -20.11 8.25
N ASN A 199 -11.25 -19.87 8.90
CA ASN A 199 -10.34 -18.77 8.57
C ASN A 199 -9.65 -19.01 7.22
N ALA A 200 -9.23 -20.23 6.91
CA ALA A 200 -8.68 -20.62 5.61
C ALA A 200 -9.70 -20.44 4.48
N PHE A 201 -10.95 -20.86 4.71
CA PHE A 201 -12.04 -20.65 3.75
C PHE A 201 -12.35 -19.16 3.56
N GLY A 202 -12.42 -18.38 4.64
CA GLY A 202 -12.58 -16.93 4.59
C GLY A 202 -11.44 -16.23 3.84
N PHE A 203 -10.21 -16.69 4.03
CA PHE A 203 -9.05 -16.22 3.28
C PHE A 203 -9.16 -16.53 1.79
N LEU A 204 -9.54 -17.76 1.42
CA LEU A 204 -9.76 -18.14 0.02
C LEU A 204 -10.87 -17.33 -0.64
N LEU A 205 -11.98 -17.10 0.05
CA LEU A 205 -13.04 -16.21 -0.42
C LEU A 205 -12.52 -14.78 -0.59
N GLY A 206 -11.75 -14.26 0.36
CA GLY A 206 -11.13 -12.93 0.29
C GLY A 206 -10.21 -12.80 -0.92
N VAL A 207 -9.41 -13.83 -1.21
CA VAL A 207 -8.55 -13.89 -2.40
C VAL A 207 -9.38 -13.89 -3.68
N LEU A 208 -10.46 -14.68 -3.75
CA LEU A 208 -11.37 -14.70 -4.90
C LEU A 208 -12.07 -13.35 -5.12
N PHE A 209 -12.45 -12.65 -4.03
CA PHE A 209 -12.99 -11.29 -4.10
C PHE A 209 -11.93 -10.24 -4.48
N ALA A 210 -10.66 -10.46 -4.12
CA ALA A 210 -9.56 -9.60 -4.52
C ALA A 210 -9.23 -9.73 -6.01
N PHE A 211 -9.40 -10.92 -6.59
CA PHE A 211 -9.26 -11.12 -8.03
C PHE A 211 -10.58 -10.78 -8.73
N SER A 212 -10.59 -9.67 -9.51
CA SER A 212 -11.75 -9.36 -10.35
C SER A 212 -12.09 -10.55 -11.26
N PRO A 213 -13.38 -10.93 -11.42
CA PRO A 213 -13.79 -11.93 -12.39
C PRO A 213 -13.28 -11.65 -13.81
N ILE A 214 -13.17 -10.38 -14.17
CA ILE A 214 -12.61 -9.92 -15.44
C ILE A 214 -11.13 -10.29 -15.57
N PHE A 215 -10.34 -10.23 -14.46
CA PHE A 215 -8.94 -10.65 -14.46
C PHE A 215 -8.81 -12.14 -14.72
N ILE A 216 -9.65 -12.97 -14.07
CA ILE A 216 -9.68 -14.43 -14.26
C ILE A 216 -10.03 -14.78 -15.71
N LEU A 217 -11.02 -14.08 -16.30
CA LEU A 217 -11.43 -14.30 -17.70
C LEU A 217 -10.30 -13.90 -18.67
N ASN A 218 -9.55 -12.84 -18.39
CA ASN A 218 -8.41 -12.41 -19.22
C ASN A 218 -7.18 -13.34 -19.10
N LEU A 219 -6.94 -13.98 -17.95
CA LEU A 219 -5.89 -14.99 -17.82
C LEU A 219 -6.14 -16.22 -18.72
N ARG A 220 -7.40 -16.53 -19.01
CA ARG A 220 -7.79 -17.63 -19.90
C ARG A 220 -7.58 -17.28 -21.39
N SER A 221 -7.50 -16.02 -21.75
CA SER A 221 -7.16 -15.59 -23.11
C SER A 221 -5.63 -15.56 -23.23
N ASN A 222 -5.04 -16.53 -23.94
CA ASN A 222 -3.58 -16.70 -24.15
C ASN A 222 -2.87 -15.49 -24.78
N ASN A 223 -3.55 -14.37 -24.96
CA ASN A 223 -3.02 -13.16 -25.59
C ASN A 223 -2.43 -12.15 -24.60
N PHE A 224 -2.62 -12.34 -23.29
CA PHE A 224 -2.16 -11.37 -22.29
C PHE A 224 -0.62 -11.41 -22.11
N PHE A 225 0.00 -12.58 -22.25
CA PHE A 225 1.46 -12.75 -22.09
C PHE A 225 2.27 -12.72 -23.37
N LYS A 226 1.63 -12.63 -24.55
CA LYS A 226 2.35 -12.61 -25.84
C LYS A 226 2.80 -11.22 -26.29
N ASN A 227 2.37 -10.16 -25.62
CA ASN A 227 2.65 -8.76 -26.00
C ASN A 227 3.52 -7.99 -25.00
N TYR A 228 4.24 -8.71 -24.09
CA TYR A 228 5.22 -8.10 -23.18
C TYR A 228 6.58 -8.79 -23.28
#